data_58d7e17f67ff1122490ca3827dd43d35
#
_entry.id   58d7e17f67ff1122490ca3827dd43d35
#
_cell.length_a   1.000
_cell.length_b   1.000
_cell.length_c   1.000
_cell.angle_alpha   90.00
_cell.angle_beta   90.00
_cell.angle_gamma   90.00
#
_symmetry.space_group_name_H-M   'P 1'
#
loop_
_entity.id
_entity.type
_entity.pdbx_description
1 polymer ?
#
loop_
_entity_poly.entity_id
_entity_poly.type
_entity_poly.pdbx_seq_one_letter_code
_entity_poly.pdbx_strand_id
1 'polypeptide(L)'
;QQTHGLVVEEDGQVAQFKTERNGELLEVTVTLRNPAIGIGKTKTITMRYTLSDYLQESGLYKELIIAPSRVSEDEDVRDYIIDVISPPTYPLVSIAKPLGQKVSDHQYRWSTVQTFDEKNLYLAFGQEALYQLELQYAIQNKYPYPRSYSIPFPPDGAWQQIIIDDINPEPDKTYRDEDDNFMATYTVPGNST
;
A
#
# COMPACT_ATOMS: atom_id res chain seq x y z
N GLN A 1 -2.05 -9.42 6.42
CA GLN A 1 -1.77 -9.94 5.08
C GLN A 1 -1.83 -11.46 5.10
N GLN A 2 -2.55 -12.06 4.18
CA GLN A 2 -2.61 -13.52 4.07
C GLN A 2 -1.93 -13.96 2.77
N THR A 3 -1.03 -14.93 2.89
CA THR A 3 -0.36 -15.56 1.75
C THR A 3 -1.19 -16.77 1.32
N HIS A 4 -1.53 -16.85 0.04
CA HIS A 4 -2.29 -17.93 -0.54
C HIS A 4 -1.55 -18.57 -1.70
N GLY A 5 -1.78 -19.88 -1.93
CA GLY A 5 -1.32 -20.58 -3.10
C GLY A 5 0.21 -20.63 -3.25
N LEU A 6 0.96 -20.72 -2.14
CA LEU A 6 2.41 -20.82 -2.19
C LEU A 6 2.82 -22.10 -2.95
N VAL A 7 3.59 -21.91 -4.01
CA VAL A 7 4.22 -22.97 -4.80
C VAL A 7 5.71 -22.70 -4.81
N VAL A 8 6.50 -23.74 -4.52
CA VAL A 8 7.96 -23.69 -4.56
C VAL A 8 8.46 -24.69 -5.58
N GLU A 9 9.35 -24.25 -6.46
CA GLU A 9 9.97 -25.05 -7.50
C GLU A 9 11.48 -24.98 -7.39
N GLU A 10 12.15 -26.13 -7.60
CA GLU A 10 13.60 -26.26 -7.78
C GLU A 10 13.87 -26.62 -9.23
N ASP A 11 14.59 -25.79 -9.97
CA ASP A 11 14.88 -25.96 -11.39
C ASP A 11 13.63 -26.30 -12.24
N GLY A 12 12.49 -25.65 -11.93
CA GLY A 12 11.22 -25.86 -12.62
C GLY A 12 10.41 -27.09 -12.19
N GLN A 13 10.84 -27.82 -11.16
CA GLN A 13 10.11 -28.96 -10.60
C GLN A 13 9.63 -28.63 -9.18
N VAL A 14 8.40 -29.02 -8.85
CA VAL A 14 7.83 -28.79 -7.51
C VAL A 14 8.75 -29.33 -6.43
N ALA A 15 9.20 -28.48 -5.54
CA ALA A 15 10.08 -28.80 -4.42
C ALA A 15 9.28 -29.18 -3.17
N GLN A 16 9.92 -29.90 -2.26
CA GLN A 16 9.39 -30.11 -0.91
C GLN A 16 9.77 -28.92 -0.04
N PHE A 17 8.80 -28.37 0.68
CA PHE A 17 9.03 -27.25 1.60
C PHE A 17 8.17 -27.37 2.85
N LYS A 18 8.58 -26.65 3.89
CA LYS A 18 7.82 -26.44 5.12
C LYS A 18 7.62 -24.93 5.32
N THR A 19 6.52 -24.57 5.94
CA THR A 19 6.26 -23.19 6.30
C THR A 19 6.06 -23.05 7.80
N GLU A 20 6.65 -22.04 8.39
CA GLU A 20 6.43 -21.66 9.78
C GLU A 20 6.10 -20.16 9.85
N ARG A 21 5.09 -19.82 10.64
CA ARG A 21 4.72 -18.42 10.83
C ARG A 21 5.24 -17.92 12.16
N ASN A 22 6.05 -16.87 12.13
CA ASN A 22 6.58 -16.20 13.30
C ASN A 22 6.11 -14.72 13.28
N GLY A 23 5.00 -14.45 13.95
CA GLY A 23 4.34 -13.15 13.88
C GLY A 23 3.84 -12.83 12.46
N GLU A 24 4.34 -11.76 11.88
CA GLU A 24 4.01 -11.34 10.50
C GLU A 24 4.89 -12.01 9.44
N LEU A 25 5.97 -12.66 9.85
CA LEU A 25 6.89 -13.32 8.94
C LEU A 25 6.41 -14.74 8.63
N LEU A 26 6.49 -15.09 7.35
CA LEU A 26 6.33 -16.47 6.87
C LEU A 26 7.71 -17.00 6.49
N GLU A 27 8.22 -17.92 7.30
CA GLU A 27 9.46 -18.66 7.01
C GLU A 27 9.15 -19.84 6.09
N VAL A 28 9.94 -19.98 5.01
CA VAL A 28 9.79 -21.05 4.05
C VAL A 28 11.11 -21.82 3.98
N THR A 29 11.12 -23.03 4.52
CA THR A 29 12.28 -23.92 4.45
C THR A 29 12.14 -24.89 3.29
N VAL A 30 13.03 -24.78 2.29
CA VAL A 30 13.03 -25.62 1.09
C VAL A 30 14.03 -26.75 1.24
N THR A 31 13.59 -27.98 0.99
CA THR A 31 14.48 -29.14 0.96
C THR A 31 14.93 -29.40 -0.48
N LEU A 32 16.21 -29.16 -0.75
CA LEU A 32 16.80 -29.39 -2.08
C LEU A 32 16.94 -30.89 -2.35
N ARG A 33 16.47 -31.33 -3.51
CA ARG A 33 16.59 -32.76 -3.94
C ARG A 33 18.02 -33.10 -4.32
N ASN A 34 18.66 -32.18 -5.07
CA ASN A 34 20.02 -32.38 -5.55
C ASN A 34 20.80 -31.10 -5.28
N PRO A 35 21.49 -30.97 -4.15
CA PRO A 35 22.29 -29.79 -3.87
C PRO A 35 23.35 -29.58 -4.95
N ALA A 36 23.53 -28.28 -5.36
CA ALA A 36 24.59 -27.97 -6.30
C ALA A 36 25.94 -28.05 -5.60
N ILE A 37 26.78 -29.05 -5.99
CA ILE A 37 28.09 -29.26 -5.41
C ILE A 37 29.15 -28.88 -6.45
N GLY A 38 30.03 -27.95 -6.08
CA GLY A 38 31.16 -27.51 -6.89
C GLY A 38 31.06 -26.09 -7.42
N ILE A 39 32.22 -25.52 -7.78
CA ILE A 39 32.33 -24.14 -8.27
C ILE A 39 31.58 -23.99 -9.59
N GLY A 40 30.77 -22.95 -9.70
CA GLY A 40 30.01 -22.63 -10.91
C GLY A 40 28.72 -23.44 -11.11
N LYS A 41 28.36 -24.30 -10.15
CA LYS A 41 27.04 -24.94 -10.15
C LYS A 41 26.01 -24.03 -9.50
N THR A 42 24.88 -23.86 -10.16
CA THR A 42 23.77 -23.01 -9.71
C THR A 42 22.49 -23.82 -9.52
N LYS A 43 21.63 -23.34 -8.66
CA LYS A 43 20.26 -23.81 -8.45
C LYS A 43 19.31 -22.64 -8.58
N THR A 44 18.17 -22.88 -9.19
CA THR A 44 17.09 -21.90 -9.27
C THR A 44 15.96 -22.33 -8.37
N ILE A 45 15.64 -21.52 -7.38
CA ILE A 45 14.45 -21.67 -6.55
C ILE A 45 13.45 -20.59 -6.95
N THR A 46 12.27 -21.03 -7.34
CA THR A 46 11.17 -20.13 -7.69
C THR A 46 10.06 -20.28 -6.67
N MET A 47 9.65 -19.20 -6.05
CA MET A 47 8.49 -19.14 -5.17
C MET A 47 7.42 -18.26 -5.81
N ARG A 48 6.19 -18.79 -5.90
CA ARG A 48 5.01 -18.06 -6.39
C ARG A 48 3.94 -18.10 -5.32
N TYR A 49 3.35 -16.96 -5.03
CA TYR A 49 2.26 -16.84 -4.07
C TYR A 49 1.40 -15.62 -4.38
N THR A 50 0.21 -15.61 -3.84
CA THR A 50 -0.70 -14.46 -3.90
C THR A 50 -0.80 -13.83 -2.53
N LEU A 51 -0.72 -12.51 -2.47
CA LEU A 51 -0.99 -11.72 -1.28
C LEU A 51 -2.34 -11.05 -1.45
N SER A 52 -3.24 -11.20 -0.48
CA SER A 52 -4.45 -10.38 -0.38
C SER A 52 -4.14 -9.07 0.34
N ASP A 53 -4.93 -8.05 0.04
CA ASP A 53 -4.90 -6.73 0.70
C ASP A 53 -3.54 -6.02 0.62
N TYR A 54 -2.84 -6.22 -0.49
CA TYR A 54 -1.52 -5.62 -0.73
C TYR A 54 -1.61 -4.32 -1.52
N LEU A 55 -2.62 -4.19 -2.36
CA LEU A 55 -2.90 -3.00 -3.14
C LEU A 55 -3.96 -2.17 -2.40
N GLN A 56 -3.64 -0.92 -2.10
CA GLN A 56 -4.60 0.02 -1.55
C GLN A 56 -5.30 0.74 -2.69
N GLU A 57 -6.62 0.80 -2.65
CA GLU A 57 -7.42 1.43 -3.69
C GLU A 57 -8.28 2.55 -3.10
N SER A 58 -8.15 3.75 -3.65
CA SER A 58 -8.97 4.92 -3.33
C SER A 58 -9.49 5.54 -4.63
N GLY A 59 -10.72 5.20 -4.98
CA GLY A 59 -11.32 5.62 -6.24
C GLY A 59 -10.55 5.09 -7.46
N LEU A 60 -10.08 6.00 -8.32
CA LEU A 60 -9.26 5.65 -9.50
C LEU A 60 -7.76 5.53 -9.18
N TYR A 61 -7.39 5.82 -7.95
CA TYR A 61 -6.01 5.79 -7.49
C TYR A 61 -5.70 4.45 -6.82
N LYS A 62 -4.52 3.90 -7.12
CA LYS A 62 -4.05 2.65 -6.53
C LYS A 62 -2.63 2.82 -6.03
N GLU A 63 -2.37 2.30 -4.85
CA GLU A 63 -1.06 2.36 -4.22
C GLU A 63 -0.53 0.96 -3.92
N LEU A 64 0.75 0.78 -4.20
CA LEU A 64 1.47 -0.44 -3.92
C LEU A 64 2.72 -0.12 -3.11
N ILE A 65 2.82 -0.70 -1.91
CA ILE A 65 3.99 -0.62 -1.06
C ILE A 65 4.61 -2.00 -0.97
N ILE A 66 5.83 -2.17 -1.48
CA ILE A 66 6.56 -3.42 -1.44
C ILE A 66 7.71 -3.28 -0.45
N ALA A 67 7.70 -4.08 0.60
CA ALA A 67 8.88 -4.27 1.44
C ALA A 67 9.82 -5.24 0.72
N PRO A 68 11.02 -4.82 0.31
CA PRO A 68 11.96 -5.72 -0.31
C PRO A 68 12.39 -6.80 0.69
N SER A 69 12.67 -8.00 0.18
CA SER A 69 13.22 -9.06 1.01
C SER A 69 14.56 -8.60 1.58
N ARG A 70 14.71 -8.71 2.89
CA ARG A 70 16.00 -8.42 3.52
C ARG A 70 16.97 -9.53 3.13
N VAL A 71 18.11 -9.11 2.62
CA VAL A 71 19.24 -9.99 2.39
C VAL A 71 20.14 -9.87 3.61
N SER A 72 20.56 -10.98 4.21
CA SER A 72 21.45 -10.93 5.36
C SER A 72 22.82 -10.37 4.91
N GLU A 73 23.48 -9.60 5.78
CA GLU A 73 24.80 -9.01 5.48
C GLU A 73 25.86 -10.10 5.22
N ASP A 74 25.61 -11.33 5.67
CA ASP A 74 26.49 -12.49 5.49
C ASP A 74 26.27 -13.23 4.16
N GLU A 75 25.28 -12.81 3.36
CA GLU A 75 24.98 -13.43 2.06
C GLU A 75 25.69 -12.71 0.93
N ASP A 76 26.47 -13.45 0.12
CA ASP A 76 27.10 -12.93 -1.11
C ASP A 76 26.03 -12.76 -2.22
N VAL A 77 25.17 -11.77 -2.05
CA VAL A 77 24.17 -11.39 -3.06
C VAL A 77 24.81 -10.44 -4.06
N ARG A 78 24.96 -10.92 -5.30
CA ARG A 78 25.57 -10.13 -6.37
C ARG A 78 24.58 -9.27 -7.12
N ASP A 79 23.41 -9.83 -7.40
CA ASP A 79 22.37 -9.19 -8.17
C ASP A 79 21.02 -9.33 -7.46
N TYR A 80 20.34 -8.22 -7.28
CA TYR A 80 18.99 -8.18 -6.75
C TYR A 80 18.10 -7.35 -7.67
N ILE A 81 17.09 -7.96 -8.26
CA ILE A 81 16.19 -7.33 -9.22
C ILE A 81 14.76 -7.46 -8.72
N ILE A 82 14.05 -6.34 -8.70
CA ILE A 82 12.59 -6.32 -8.51
C ILE A 82 11.97 -5.78 -9.79
N ASP A 83 11.11 -6.58 -10.40
CA ASP A 83 10.22 -6.15 -11.49
C ASP A 83 8.80 -6.02 -10.95
N VAL A 84 8.22 -4.85 -11.10
CA VAL A 84 6.79 -4.63 -10.87
C VAL A 84 6.10 -4.52 -12.20
N ILE A 85 5.16 -5.42 -12.45
CA ILE A 85 4.39 -5.48 -13.70
C ILE A 85 2.92 -5.29 -13.36
N SER A 86 2.34 -4.18 -13.83
CA SER A 86 0.91 -3.90 -13.65
C SER A 86 0.09 -4.44 -14.83
N PRO A 87 -1.16 -4.86 -14.59
CA PRO A 87 -2.07 -5.22 -15.69
C PRO A 87 -2.27 -4.06 -16.67
N PRO A 88 -2.47 -4.32 -17.98
CA PRO A 88 -2.75 -3.27 -18.96
C PRO A 88 -4.03 -2.46 -18.67
N THR A 89 -4.92 -3.00 -17.84
CA THR A 89 -6.15 -2.32 -17.40
C THR A 89 -5.92 -1.32 -16.27
N TYR A 90 -4.73 -1.31 -15.68
CA TYR A 90 -4.40 -0.35 -14.63
C TYR A 90 -3.98 0.99 -15.23
N PRO A 91 -4.24 2.10 -14.53
CA PRO A 91 -3.66 3.38 -14.89
C PRO A 91 -2.13 3.30 -14.96
N LEU A 92 -1.52 4.26 -15.64
CA LEU A 92 -0.06 4.36 -15.68
C LEU A 92 0.49 4.73 -14.30
N VAL A 93 1.73 4.32 -14.04
CA VAL A 93 2.43 4.72 -12.81
C VAL A 93 2.70 6.21 -12.85
N SER A 94 2.20 6.94 -11.86
CA SER A 94 2.42 8.37 -11.67
C SER A 94 3.61 8.66 -10.74
N ILE A 95 3.83 7.79 -9.75
CA ILE A 95 4.91 7.92 -8.77
C ILE A 95 5.60 6.57 -8.61
N ALA A 96 6.94 6.56 -8.65
CA ALA A 96 7.77 5.42 -8.28
C ALA A 96 8.90 5.90 -7.35
N LYS A 97 8.97 5.38 -6.15
CA LYS A 97 10.00 5.73 -5.15
C LYS A 97 10.58 4.46 -4.51
N PRO A 98 11.92 4.33 -4.38
CA PRO A 98 12.91 5.17 -5.06
C PRO A 98 12.72 5.14 -6.58
N LEU A 99 13.37 6.06 -7.31
CA LEU A 99 13.21 6.13 -8.76
C LEU A 99 13.67 4.83 -9.42
N GLY A 100 12.72 4.13 -10.04
CA GLY A 100 12.99 2.90 -10.79
C GLY A 100 13.16 3.15 -12.29
N GLN A 101 13.76 2.21 -12.98
CA GLN A 101 13.84 2.22 -14.44
C GLN A 101 12.48 1.86 -15.03
N LYS A 102 11.87 2.76 -15.79
CA LYS A 102 10.70 2.45 -16.61
C LYS A 102 11.13 1.57 -17.79
N VAL A 103 10.70 0.30 -17.77
CA VAL A 103 10.97 -0.67 -18.85
C VAL A 103 9.89 -0.58 -19.92
N SER A 104 8.64 -0.40 -19.49
CA SER A 104 7.48 -0.15 -20.34
C SER A 104 6.44 0.68 -19.58
N ASP A 105 5.30 0.99 -20.21
CA ASP A 105 4.20 1.71 -19.57
C ASP A 105 3.64 0.97 -18.33
N HIS A 106 3.76 -0.36 -18.32
CA HIS A 106 3.27 -1.22 -17.25
C HIS A 106 4.35 -2.01 -16.53
N GLN A 107 5.65 -1.66 -16.72
CA GLN A 107 6.75 -2.36 -16.07
C GLN A 107 7.81 -1.39 -15.56
N TYR A 108 8.12 -1.51 -14.29
CA TYR A 108 9.22 -0.80 -13.61
C TYR A 108 10.17 -1.81 -13.01
N ARG A 109 11.47 -1.51 -13.12
CA ARG A 109 12.57 -2.34 -12.63
C ARG A 109 13.46 -1.58 -11.67
N TRP A 110 13.84 -2.22 -10.60
CA TRP A 110 14.90 -1.80 -9.68
C TRP A 110 15.98 -2.88 -9.66
N SER A 111 17.22 -2.46 -9.79
CA SER A 111 18.35 -3.37 -9.86
C SER A 111 19.52 -2.77 -9.08
N THR A 112 19.62 -3.04 -7.84
CA THR A 112 20.85 -2.99 -7.03
C THR A 112 20.50 -3.22 -5.58
N VAL A 113 21.31 -3.96 -4.84
CA VAL A 113 21.16 -4.18 -3.40
C VAL A 113 21.11 -2.84 -2.64
N GLN A 114 21.93 -1.86 -3.05
CA GLN A 114 22.01 -0.55 -2.40
C GLN A 114 20.75 0.32 -2.52
N THR A 115 19.88 0.05 -3.50
CA THR A 115 18.63 0.80 -3.68
C THR A 115 17.59 0.43 -2.60
N PHE A 116 17.76 -0.73 -1.96
CA PHE A 116 16.79 -1.33 -1.04
C PHE A 116 17.20 -1.27 0.42
N ASP A 117 18.37 -0.70 0.73
CA ASP A 117 18.77 -0.50 2.11
C ASP A 117 17.73 0.41 2.80
N GLU A 118 16.92 -0.22 3.65
CA GLU A 118 15.95 0.40 4.56
C GLU A 118 14.70 1.06 3.94
N LYS A 119 14.46 0.98 2.62
CA LYS A 119 13.32 1.68 2.01
C LYS A 119 12.35 0.73 1.32
N ASN A 120 11.07 0.90 1.63
CA ASN A 120 10.01 0.29 0.87
C ASN A 120 9.95 0.88 -0.55
N LEU A 121 9.62 0.03 -1.53
CA LEU A 121 9.20 0.51 -2.83
C LEU A 121 7.78 1.01 -2.74
N TYR A 122 7.56 2.21 -3.24
CA TYR A 122 6.25 2.83 -3.34
C TYR A 122 5.93 3.12 -4.80
N LEU A 123 4.79 2.62 -5.26
CA LEU A 123 4.24 2.94 -6.56
C LEU A 123 2.83 3.46 -6.41
N ALA A 124 2.54 4.53 -7.13
CA ALA A 124 1.20 5.04 -7.29
C ALA A 124 0.78 5.00 -8.76
N PHE A 125 -0.44 4.53 -8.99
CA PHE A 125 -1.03 4.39 -10.32
C PHE A 125 -2.19 5.38 -10.44
N GLY A 126 -2.23 6.15 -11.50
CA GLY A 126 -3.24 7.16 -11.77
C GLY A 126 -2.62 8.44 -12.30
N GLN A 127 -3.44 9.37 -12.75
CA GLN A 127 -2.97 10.67 -13.25
C GLN A 127 -3.11 11.78 -12.20
N GLU A 128 -3.69 11.47 -11.04
CA GLU A 128 -4.05 12.44 -10.01
C GLU A 128 -3.08 12.34 -8.82
N ALA A 129 -2.78 13.46 -8.19
CA ALA A 129 -2.05 13.50 -6.95
C ALA A 129 -3.01 13.23 -5.79
N LEU A 130 -2.76 12.18 -5.00
CA LEU A 130 -3.52 11.92 -3.77
C LEU A 130 -2.85 12.64 -2.60
N TYR A 131 -3.65 13.42 -1.88
CA TYR A 131 -3.25 14.04 -0.62
C TYR A 131 -4.12 13.50 0.50
N GLN A 132 -3.50 12.98 1.56
CA GLN A 132 -4.21 12.65 2.78
C GLN A 132 -4.14 13.85 3.73
N LEU A 133 -5.30 14.29 4.21
CA LEU A 133 -5.44 15.41 5.13
C LEU A 133 -6.20 14.95 6.36
N GLU A 134 -5.71 15.33 7.53
CA GLU A 134 -6.44 15.23 8.79
C GLU A 134 -6.90 16.62 9.19
N LEU A 135 -8.21 16.82 9.29
CA LEU A 135 -8.82 18.08 9.69
C LEU A 135 -9.38 17.95 11.10
N GLN A 136 -8.91 18.78 12.01
CA GLN A 136 -9.39 18.83 13.38
C GLN A 136 -10.15 20.13 13.62
N TYR A 137 -11.38 19.99 14.09
CA TYR A 137 -12.25 21.11 14.42
C TYR A 137 -12.51 21.16 15.92
N ALA A 138 -12.33 22.33 16.52
CA ALA A 138 -12.72 22.57 17.90
C ALA A 138 -14.00 23.42 17.92
N ILE A 139 -15.11 22.85 18.41
CA ILE A 139 -16.39 23.54 18.50
C ILE A 139 -16.66 23.88 19.95
N GLN A 140 -16.80 25.16 20.26
CA GLN A 140 -17.14 25.63 21.61
C GLN A 140 -18.59 26.12 21.65
N ASN A 141 -19.39 25.56 22.57
CA ASN A 141 -20.71 26.07 22.90
C ASN A 141 -20.67 26.84 24.23
N LYS A 142 -20.71 28.17 24.16
CA LYS A 142 -20.72 29.08 25.33
C LYS A 142 -22.09 29.29 25.94
N TYR A 143 -23.15 28.78 25.30
CA TYR A 143 -24.51 28.95 25.79
C TYR A 143 -24.83 27.84 26.83
N PRO A 144 -25.74 28.10 27.78
CA PRO A 144 -26.05 27.12 28.84
C PRO A 144 -26.92 25.95 28.37
N TYR A 145 -27.35 25.94 27.10
CA TYR A 145 -28.18 24.90 26.50
C TYR A 145 -27.52 24.31 25.25
N PRO A 146 -27.88 23.08 24.84
CA PRO A 146 -27.33 22.46 23.64
C PRO A 146 -27.62 23.27 22.38
N ARG A 147 -26.68 23.31 21.45
CA ARG A 147 -26.84 23.95 20.11
C ARG A 147 -26.24 23.06 19.03
N SER A 148 -26.88 23.12 17.87
CA SER A 148 -26.38 22.46 16.67
C SER A 148 -25.44 23.38 15.90
N TYR A 149 -24.32 22.84 15.47
CA TYR A 149 -23.32 23.50 14.65
C TYR A 149 -23.08 22.69 13.40
N SER A 150 -23.04 23.34 12.25
CA SER A 150 -22.69 22.71 10.97
C SER A 150 -21.30 23.09 10.56
N ILE A 151 -20.51 22.09 10.20
CA ILE A 151 -19.13 22.23 9.77
C ILE A 151 -19.07 21.90 8.28
N PRO A 152 -18.52 22.78 7.42
CA PRO A 152 -18.27 22.46 6.03
C PRO A 152 -17.02 21.58 5.91
N PHE A 153 -17.08 20.58 5.03
CA PHE A 153 -15.94 19.84 4.55
C PHE A 153 -15.47 20.42 3.21
N PRO A 154 -14.22 20.15 2.81
CA PRO A 154 -13.75 20.56 1.49
C PRO A 154 -14.70 20.06 0.41
N PRO A 155 -15.12 20.92 -0.55
CA PRO A 155 -16.03 20.50 -1.62
C PRO A 155 -15.30 19.75 -2.73
N ASP A 156 -16.03 18.90 -3.44
CA ASP A 156 -15.63 18.45 -4.77
C ASP A 156 -15.57 19.63 -5.73
N GLY A 157 -14.64 19.60 -6.66
CA GLY A 157 -14.47 20.67 -7.62
C GLY A 157 -13.86 20.19 -8.95
N ALA A 158 -13.69 21.11 -9.87
CA ALA A 158 -13.11 20.80 -11.20
C ALA A 158 -11.68 20.25 -11.11
N TRP A 159 -10.96 20.50 -10.02
CA TRP A 159 -9.55 20.18 -9.84
C TRP A 159 -9.27 19.24 -8.66
N GLN A 160 -10.30 18.87 -7.91
CA GLN A 160 -10.17 17.99 -6.77
C GLN A 160 -11.42 17.14 -6.58
N GLN A 161 -11.22 15.92 -6.18
CA GLN A 161 -12.25 15.01 -5.67
C GLN A 161 -11.95 14.70 -4.22
N ILE A 162 -12.94 14.81 -3.35
CA ILE A 162 -12.78 14.53 -1.92
C ILE A 162 -13.29 13.14 -1.62
N ILE A 163 -12.43 12.34 -0.99
CA ILE A 163 -12.78 11.04 -0.44
C ILE A 163 -12.68 11.17 1.08
N ILE A 164 -13.80 10.95 1.77
CA ILE A 164 -13.84 11.00 3.23
C ILE A 164 -13.74 9.56 3.73
N ASP A 165 -12.59 9.23 4.34
CA ASP A 165 -12.34 7.89 4.88
C ASP A 165 -13.01 7.68 6.22
N ASP A 166 -12.97 8.70 7.11
CA ASP A 166 -13.51 8.63 8.46
C ASP A 166 -13.94 10.01 8.97
N ILE A 167 -14.98 10.05 9.78
CA ILE A 167 -15.42 11.23 10.53
C ILE A 167 -15.63 10.82 11.98
N ASN A 168 -14.79 11.30 12.86
CA ASN A 168 -14.85 10.97 14.29
C ASN A 168 -14.87 12.27 15.16
N PRO A 169 -15.88 12.46 16.03
CA PRO A 169 -17.06 11.61 16.23
C PRO A 169 -18.04 11.63 15.05
N GLU A 170 -18.85 10.58 14.94
CA GLU A 170 -19.90 10.51 13.93
C GLU A 170 -20.87 11.69 14.07
N PRO A 171 -21.21 12.40 12.99
CA PRO A 171 -22.13 13.54 13.03
C PRO A 171 -23.58 13.12 13.24
N ASP A 172 -24.38 13.98 13.86
CA ASP A 172 -25.82 13.77 14.01
C ASP A 172 -26.54 13.70 12.65
N LYS A 173 -26.02 14.46 11.67
CA LYS A 173 -26.55 14.55 10.32
C LYS A 173 -25.48 15.01 9.34
N THR A 174 -25.53 14.48 8.12
CA THR A 174 -24.80 14.99 6.97
C THR A 174 -25.77 15.46 5.88
N TYR A 175 -25.39 16.50 5.12
CA TYR A 175 -26.19 17.02 4.01
C TYR A 175 -25.30 17.84 3.06
N ARG A 176 -25.82 18.16 1.87
CA ARG A 176 -25.23 19.17 0.99
C ARG A 176 -26.03 20.46 1.11
N ASP A 177 -25.31 21.57 1.18
CA ASP A 177 -25.93 22.90 1.19
C ASP A 177 -26.29 23.38 -0.23
N GLU A 178 -26.79 24.64 -0.37
CA GLU A 178 -27.19 25.23 -1.65
C GLU A 178 -26.03 25.41 -2.62
N ASP A 179 -24.79 25.48 -2.10
CA ASP A 179 -23.55 25.64 -2.87
C ASP A 179 -22.85 24.27 -3.12
N ASP A 180 -23.55 23.16 -2.85
CA ASP A 180 -23.07 21.77 -2.98
C ASP A 180 -21.91 21.40 -2.03
N ASN A 181 -21.69 22.16 -0.94
CA ASN A 181 -20.71 21.79 0.07
C ASN A 181 -21.23 20.62 0.92
N PHE A 182 -20.37 19.68 1.22
CA PHE A 182 -20.68 18.61 2.17
C PHE A 182 -20.61 19.16 3.60
N MET A 183 -21.71 19.03 4.34
CA MET A 183 -21.88 19.59 5.68
C MET A 183 -22.10 18.47 6.69
N ALA A 184 -21.45 18.57 7.86
CA ALA A 184 -21.72 17.71 9.02
C ALA A 184 -22.27 18.55 10.18
N THR A 185 -23.35 18.08 10.81
CA THR A 185 -23.99 18.76 11.94
C THR A 185 -23.75 17.99 13.24
N TYR A 186 -23.41 18.72 14.28
CA TYR A 186 -23.16 18.21 15.63
C TYR A 186 -23.97 18.97 16.66
N THR A 187 -24.60 18.27 17.59
CA THR A 187 -25.23 18.88 18.76
C THR A 187 -24.24 18.93 19.92
N VAL A 188 -23.79 20.12 20.24
CA VAL A 188 -22.80 20.35 21.30
C VAL A 188 -23.49 20.75 22.59
N PRO A 189 -23.27 20.04 23.72
CA PRO A 189 -23.85 20.38 25.02
C PRO A 189 -23.56 21.80 25.45
N GLY A 190 -24.39 22.35 26.31
CA GLY A 190 -24.17 23.71 26.83
C GLY A 190 -22.87 23.80 27.67
N ASN A 191 -22.18 24.94 27.60
CA ASN A 191 -20.94 25.22 28.31
C ASN A 191 -19.81 24.18 28.08
N SER A 192 -19.69 23.66 26.86
CA SER A 192 -18.70 22.65 26.49
C SER A 192 -17.86 23.03 25.28
N THR A 193 -16.77 22.32 25.12
CA THR A 193 -15.87 22.39 23.95
C THR A 193 -15.73 21.04 23.35
#